data_43c256a50341addb9a7f95ab631f938a
#
_entry.id   43c256a50341addb9a7f95ab631f938a
#
_cell.length_a   1.000
_cell.length_b   1.000
_cell.length_c   1.000
_cell.angle_alpha   90.00
_cell.angle_beta   90.00
_cell.angle_gamma   90.00
#
_symmetry.space_group_name_H-M   'P 1'
#
loop_
_entity.id
_entity.type
_entity.pdbx_description
1 polymer ?
#
loop_
_entity_poly.entity_id
_entity_poly.type
_entity_poly.pdbx_seq_one_letter_code
_entity_poly.pdbx_strand_id
1 'polypeptide(L)'
;MKISPGQIAIIGFSRYGKQAMIAGAFDERVTCVVARSPGSPGSSPYRLTSRNTYAEAPSDFPSEWFLPSLRNFTGRENDLPIDAHGWYALIAPRACLIHTAHNDGSQPTFAVEKGYIEGRSVYRLLGAEQNLRIDYRPGGHSSGPPPEQVGRVDRQRNLDWIDESLGRGLAKRSDFPEELIHDFDWQAWDANQKPSDKTIDPEAPVRQRILWSLGQATEKQKAVDQPEFFTEAESALMTHDRWTPKGVRRVPIRFGQGVRGNLFFRGGQAEKMPVVIWLHPLSYHSGYNEGYGVQGTTVYHRLAENGFAVIAYDQCGFGLRLLEGRDFYRYNPRWSRLGRMVADARDAVSFAVEGKGVAKAEIPDLDAKRVFLLGYSTGALTALYTCALDERLAGVACFSGWTPLRDASRAV
;
A
#
# COMPACT_ATOMS: atom_id res chain seq x y z
N MET A 1 2.30 -44.42 -4.95
CA MET A 1 1.66 -43.39 -4.11
C MET A 1 0.17 -43.37 -4.48
N LYS A 2 -0.73 -43.65 -3.55
CA LYS A 2 -2.18 -43.56 -3.82
C LYS A 2 -2.64 -42.16 -3.40
N ILE A 3 -3.19 -41.41 -4.34
CA ILE A 3 -3.85 -40.13 -4.07
C ILE A 3 -5.28 -40.47 -3.61
N SER A 4 -5.66 -39.94 -2.44
CA SER A 4 -7.04 -40.13 -1.94
C SER A 4 -7.98 -39.19 -2.71
N PRO A 5 -9.02 -39.71 -3.37
CA PRO A 5 -10.05 -38.86 -3.95
C PRO A 5 -10.62 -37.90 -2.87
N GLY A 6 -10.87 -36.67 -3.21
CA GLY A 6 -11.38 -35.67 -2.26
C GLY A 6 -10.34 -35.03 -1.33
N GLN A 7 -9.04 -35.34 -1.51
CA GLN A 7 -7.93 -34.72 -0.76
C GLN A 7 -6.91 -34.10 -1.71
N ILE A 8 -7.37 -33.30 -2.66
CA ILE A 8 -6.51 -32.62 -3.64
C ILE A 8 -6.51 -31.13 -3.33
N ALA A 9 -5.34 -30.62 -2.97
CA ALA A 9 -5.13 -29.18 -2.86
C ALA A 9 -4.23 -28.70 -3.99
N ILE A 10 -4.54 -27.52 -4.53
CA ILE A 10 -3.68 -26.84 -5.52
C ILE A 10 -3.20 -25.52 -4.93
N ILE A 11 -1.91 -25.26 -5.10
CA ILE A 11 -1.29 -24.01 -4.73
C ILE A 11 -0.48 -23.46 -5.90
N GLY A 12 -0.58 -22.16 -6.15
CA GLY A 12 0.20 -21.48 -7.17
C GLY A 12 0.51 -20.05 -6.80
N PHE A 13 1.60 -19.52 -7.38
CA PHE A 13 2.04 -18.14 -7.20
C PHE A 13 2.02 -17.39 -8.53
N SER A 14 1.58 -16.12 -8.52
CA SER A 14 1.53 -15.26 -9.69
C SER A 14 0.70 -15.92 -10.82
N ARG A 15 1.24 -16.07 -12.03
CA ARG A 15 0.57 -16.79 -13.14
C ARG A 15 0.11 -18.19 -12.78
N TYR A 16 0.87 -18.92 -11.96
CA TYR A 16 0.45 -20.23 -11.47
C TYR A 16 -0.65 -20.11 -10.41
N GLY A 17 -0.75 -18.98 -9.71
CA GLY A 17 -1.90 -18.66 -8.87
C GLY A 17 -3.19 -18.51 -9.69
N LYS A 18 -3.12 -17.84 -10.86
CA LYS A 18 -4.23 -17.82 -11.84
C LYS A 18 -4.62 -19.23 -12.28
N GLN A 19 -3.60 -20.03 -12.66
CA GLN A 19 -3.85 -21.43 -13.06
C GLN A 19 -4.49 -22.25 -11.96
N ALA A 20 -4.05 -22.07 -10.71
CA ALA A 20 -4.65 -22.76 -9.55
C ALA A 20 -6.12 -22.37 -9.38
N MET A 21 -6.48 -21.10 -9.49
CA MET A 21 -7.87 -20.64 -9.43
C MET A 21 -8.71 -21.23 -10.57
N ILE A 22 -8.22 -21.13 -11.81
CA ILE A 22 -8.93 -21.64 -12.99
C ILE A 22 -9.08 -23.17 -12.91
N ALA A 23 -8.01 -23.90 -12.57
CA ALA A 23 -8.10 -25.35 -12.41
C ALA A 23 -9.07 -25.75 -11.30
N GLY A 24 -9.03 -25.05 -10.15
CA GLY A 24 -10.00 -25.28 -9.08
C GLY A 24 -11.43 -24.92 -9.46
N ALA A 25 -11.63 -23.89 -10.30
CA ALA A 25 -12.95 -23.51 -10.79
C ALA A 25 -13.59 -24.59 -11.69
N PHE A 26 -12.80 -25.24 -12.55
CA PHE A 26 -13.29 -26.19 -13.54
C PHE A 26 -13.10 -27.67 -13.18
N ASP A 27 -12.33 -27.97 -12.15
CA ASP A 27 -12.15 -29.37 -11.70
C ASP A 27 -12.68 -29.52 -10.26
N GLU A 28 -13.87 -30.13 -10.16
CA GLU A 28 -14.56 -30.35 -8.89
C GLU A 28 -13.84 -31.32 -7.94
N ARG A 29 -12.86 -32.08 -8.44
CA ARG A 29 -12.04 -32.99 -7.61
C ARG A 29 -11.08 -32.21 -6.71
N VAL A 30 -10.79 -30.94 -7.04
CA VAL A 30 -9.97 -30.07 -6.22
C VAL A 30 -10.75 -29.64 -4.99
N THR A 31 -10.27 -30.01 -3.83
CA THR A 31 -10.92 -29.72 -2.53
C THR A 31 -10.52 -28.37 -1.97
N CYS A 32 -9.28 -27.94 -2.23
CA CYS A 32 -8.72 -26.71 -1.69
C CYS A 32 -7.87 -25.98 -2.73
N VAL A 33 -8.09 -24.68 -2.86
CA VAL A 33 -7.32 -23.77 -3.73
C VAL A 33 -6.57 -22.76 -2.85
N VAL A 34 -5.27 -22.62 -3.07
CA VAL A 34 -4.46 -21.56 -2.49
C VAL A 34 -3.84 -20.74 -3.62
N ALA A 35 -4.36 -19.54 -3.84
CA ALA A 35 -3.89 -18.64 -4.89
C ALA A 35 -3.04 -17.53 -4.27
N ARG A 36 -1.74 -17.57 -4.54
CA ARG A 36 -0.79 -16.60 -4.02
C ARG A 36 -0.53 -15.52 -5.06
N SER A 37 -0.89 -14.29 -4.74
CA SER A 37 -0.69 -13.13 -5.63
C SER A 37 -1.06 -13.41 -7.09
N PRO A 38 -2.27 -13.90 -7.40
CA PRO A 38 -2.61 -14.37 -8.74
C PRO A 38 -2.77 -13.25 -9.78
N GLY A 39 -2.84 -11.98 -9.38
CA GLY A 39 -3.03 -10.85 -10.29
C GLY A 39 -4.42 -10.80 -10.94
N SER A 40 -4.51 -10.16 -12.10
CA SER A 40 -5.73 -10.11 -12.93
C SER A 40 -5.61 -11.06 -14.13
N PRO A 41 -6.67 -11.79 -14.50
CA PRO A 41 -7.94 -12.01 -13.83
C PRO A 41 -7.89 -13.17 -12.84
N GLY A 42 -7.01 -13.13 -11.87
CA GLY A 42 -6.98 -14.13 -10.78
C GLY A 42 -7.90 -13.69 -9.64
N SER A 43 -7.32 -13.06 -8.60
CA SER A 43 -8.09 -12.49 -7.50
C SER A 43 -8.55 -11.07 -7.75
N SER A 44 -7.87 -10.34 -8.63
CA SER A 44 -8.17 -8.95 -8.96
C SER A 44 -8.98 -8.85 -10.24
N PRO A 45 -10.19 -8.23 -10.21
CA PRO A 45 -11.00 -8.01 -11.41
C PRO A 45 -10.34 -7.07 -12.42
N TYR A 46 -10.48 -7.34 -13.70
CA TYR A 46 -10.03 -6.45 -14.77
C TYR A 46 -10.73 -5.08 -14.73
N ARG A 47 -12.00 -5.04 -14.34
CA ARG A 47 -12.79 -3.79 -14.20
C ARG A 47 -12.19 -2.78 -13.25
N LEU A 48 -11.35 -3.25 -12.32
CA LEU A 48 -10.68 -2.42 -11.31
C LEU A 48 -9.19 -2.19 -11.63
N THR A 49 -8.74 -2.64 -12.81
CA THR A 49 -7.38 -2.37 -13.26
C THR A 49 -7.30 -1.01 -13.94
N SER A 50 -6.21 -0.27 -13.71
CA SER A 50 -5.92 0.96 -14.42
C SER A 50 -4.42 1.10 -14.62
N ARG A 51 -4.02 1.92 -15.57
CA ARG A 51 -2.60 2.25 -15.77
C ARG A 51 -1.94 2.82 -14.51
N ASN A 52 -2.73 3.50 -13.69
CA ASN A 52 -2.23 4.13 -12.45
C ASN A 52 -2.12 3.15 -11.29
N THR A 53 -2.78 2.01 -11.33
CA THR A 53 -2.72 0.99 -10.28
C THR A 53 -1.73 -0.12 -10.58
N TYR A 54 -1.12 -0.09 -11.75
CA TYR A 54 -0.15 -1.08 -12.19
C TYR A 54 -0.65 -2.53 -12.19
N ALA A 55 -1.95 -2.72 -12.12
CA ALA A 55 -2.55 -4.03 -12.25
C ALA A 55 -2.46 -4.50 -13.69
N GLU A 56 -2.32 -5.79 -13.86
CA GLU A 56 -2.31 -6.46 -15.16
C GLU A 56 -3.60 -6.14 -15.91
N ALA A 57 -3.52 -5.26 -16.91
CA ALA A 57 -4.66 -4.89 -17.76
C ALA A 57 -4.71 -5.76 -19.03
N PRO A 58 -5.87 -5.95 -19.68
CA PRO A 58 -5.97 -6.73 -20.90
C PRO A 58 -5.02 -6.29 -22.03
N SER A 59 -4.61 -5.01 -22.03
CA SER A 59 -3.67 -4.44 -23.00
C SER A 59 -2.21 -4.80 -22.77
N ASP A 60 -1.84 -5.14 -21.53
CA ASP A 60 -0.44 -5.16 -21.09
C ASP A 60 0.17 -6.57 -21.08
N PHE A 61 -0.64 -7.58 -21.37
CA PHE A 61 -0.18 -8.97 -21.36
C PHE A 61 0.53 -9.40 -22.64
N PRO A 62 1.56 -10.25 -22.50
CA PRO A 62 2.06 -11.04 -23.60
C PRO A 62 0.90 -11.79 -24.27
N SER A 63 0.88 -11.72 -25.59
CA SER A 63 -0.22 -12.27 -26.41
C SER A 63 -0.46 -13.76 -26.21
N GLU A 64 0.56 -14.47 -25.75
CA GLU A 64 0.54 -15.92 -25.54
C GLU A 64 -0.14 -16.36 -24.24
N TRP A 65 -0.48 -15.44 -23.34
CA TRP A 65 -1.10 -15.81 -22.05
C TRP A 65 -2.61 -15.94 -22.11
N PHE A 66 -3.25 -15.20 -22.99
CA PHE A 66 -4.69 -15.14 -23.12
C PHE A 66 -5.10 -15.14 -24.59
N LEU A 67 -6.34 -15.55 -24.84
CA LEU A 67 -6.91 -15.47 -26.17
C LEU A 67 -6.92 -14.02 -26.67
N PRO A 68 -6.60 -13.78 -27.95
CA PRO A 68 -6.59 -12.43 -28.54
C PRO A 68 -7.93 -11.69 -28.36
N SER A 69 -9.04 -12.40 -28.24
CA SER A 69 -10.37 -11.84 -28.02
C SER A 69 -10.50 -11.02 -26.74
N LEU A 70 -9.68 -11.30 -25.72
CA LEU A 70 -9.67 -10.50 -24.49
C LEU A 70 -9.30 -9.02 -24.77
N ARG A 71 -8.46 -8.76 -25.76
CA ARG A 71 -8.06 -7.41 -26.15
C ARG A 71 -9.19 -6.57 -26.71
N ASN A 72 -10.29 -7.19 -27.13
CA ASN A 72 -11.49 -6.46 -27.58
C ASN A 72 -12.12 -5.67 -26.43
N PHE A 73 -11.78 -5.99 -25.19
CA PHE A 73 -12.26 -5.31 -24.00
C PHE A 73 -11.27 -4.27 -23.43
N THR A 74 -10.13 -4.03 -24.08
CA THR A 74 -9.19 -2.99 -23.66
C THR A 74 -9.85 -1.62 -23.65
N GLY A 75 -9.86 -0.96 -22.49
CA GLY A 75 -10.57 0.31 -22.25
C GLY A 75 -12.10 0.17 -22.15
N ARG A 76 -12.60 -1.06 -22.17
CA ARG A 76 -14.00 -1.44 -22.06
C ARG A 76 -14.17 -2.62 -21.10
N GLU A 77 -13.38 -2.67 -20.05
CA GLU A 77 -13.33 -3.79 -19.10
C GLU A 77 -14.67 -4.01 -18.40
N ASN A 78 -15.49 -2.97 -18.30
CA ASN A 78 -16.85 -3.06 -17.76
C ASN A 78 -17.80 -3.91 -18.63
N ASP A 79 -17.48 -4.08 -19.91
CA ASP A 79 -18.30 -4.88 -20.85
C ASP A 79 -17.92 -6.38 -20.80
N LEU A 80 -16.94 -6.79 -20.00
CA LEU A 80 -16.60 -8.19 -19.81
C LEU A 80 -17.81 -8.99 -19.32
N PRO A 81 -18.14 -10.12 -19.94
CA PRO A 81 -19.29 -10.94 -19.52
C PRO A 81 -19.07 -11.60 -18.15
N ILE A 82 -17.83 -11.80 -17.76
CA ILE A 82 -17.41 -12.37 -16.47
C ILE A 82 -16.07 -11.78 -16.07
N ASP A 83 -15.80 -11.67 -14.77
CA ASP A 83 -14.55 -11.20 -14.24
C ASP A 83 -14.08 -12.07 -13.06
N ALA A 84 -13.02 -11.70 -12.35
CA ALA A 84 -12.37 -12.51 -11.32
C ALA A 84 -13.32 -13.11 -10.27
N HIS A 85 -14.38 -12.40 -9.89
CA HIS A 85 -15.39 -12.92 -8.95
C HIS A 85 -16.05 -14.23 -9.43
N GLY A 86 -16.10 -14.49 -10.73
CA GLY A 86 -16.62 -15.73 -11.29
C GLY A 86 -15.78 -16.95 -10.91
N TRP A 87 -14.47 -16.83 -10.74
CA TRP A 87 -13.63 -17.94 -10.30
C TRP A 87 -13.97 -18.35 -8.87
N TYR A 88 -14.18 -17.37 -7.99
CA TYR A 88 -14.62 -17.65 -6.62
C TYR A 88 -15.97 -18.39 -6.61
N ALA A 89 -16.91 -17.91 -7.43
CA ALA A 89 -18.23 -18.51 -7.52
C ALA A 89 -18.18 -19.98 -8.00
N LEU A 90 -17.29 -20.30 -8.94
CA LEU A 90 -17.12 -21.66 -9.45
C LEU A 90 -16.34 -22.58 -8.48
N ILE A 91 -15.48 -22.03 -7.64
CA ILE A 91 -14.78 -22.78 -6.59
C ILE A 91 -15.72 -23.09 -5.41
N ALA A 92 -16.67 -22.21 -5.11
CA ALA A 92 -17.61 -22.39 -4.01
C ALA A 92 -18.41 -23.71 -4.12
N PRO A 93 -18.68 -24.40 -3.02
CA PRO A 93 -18.41 -24.08 -1.61
C PRO A 93 -17.05 -24.60 -1.09
N ARG A 94 -16.17 -25.07 -1.98
CA ARG A 94 -14.86 -25.64 -1.64
C ARG A 94 -13.91 -24.59 -1.07
N ALA A 95 -12.87 -25.03 -0.34
CA ALA A 95 -11.94 -24.13 0.31
C ALA A 95 -11.12 -23.31 -0.68
N CYS A 96 -11.05 -22.00 -0.45
CA CYS A 96 -10.25 -21.06 -1.25
C CYS A 96 -9.56 -20.04 -0.36
N LEU A 97 -8.23 -19.99 -0.43
CA LEU A 97 -7.41 -18.96 0.22
C LEU A 97 -6.78 -18.05 -0.84
N ILE A 98 -7.05 -16.78 -0.73
CA ILE A 98 -6.30 -15.75 -1.47
C ILE A 98 -5.20 -15.22 -0.56
N HIS A 99 -3.96 -15.55 -0.89
CA HIS A 99 -2.80 -15.11 -0.14
C HIS A 99 -2.07 -14.00 -0.90
N THR A 100 -2.32 -12.75 -0.54
CA THR A 100 -1.83 -11.57 -1.25
C THR A 100 -0.77 -10.81 -0.44
N ALA A 101 -0.03 -9.91 -1.09
CA ALA A 101 0.91 -9.03 -0.41
C ALA A 101 0.31 -7.63 -0.24
N HIS A 102 0.68 -6.96 0.87
CA HIS A 102 0.24 -5.60 1.14
C HIS A 102 0.65 -4.60 0.04
N ASN A 103 1.84 -4.78 -0.52
CA ASN A 103 2.41 -3.90 -1.55
C ASN A 103 2.52 -4.58 -2.92
N ASP A 104 1.61 -5.49 -3.25
CA ASP A 104 1.62 -6.18 -4.53
C ASP A 104 1.26 -5.23 -5.67
N GLY A 105 2.24 -4.87 -6.50
CA GLY A 105 2.04 -3.97 -7.63
C GLY A 105 1.27 -4.59 -8.80
N SER A 106 1.19 -5.93 -8.88
CA SER A 106 0.45 -6.62 -9.94
C SER A 106 -1.04 -6.78 -9.62
N GLN A 107 -1.41 -6.60 -8.37
CA GLN A 107 -2.78 -6.71 -7.88
C GLN A 107 -2.99 -5.83 -6.65
N PRO A 108 -3.43 -4.59 -6.82
CA PRO A 108 -3.71 -3.72 -5.69
C PRO A 108 -4.68 -4.38 -4.71
N THR A 109 -4.36 -4.32 -3.42
CA THR A 109 -5.19 -4.94 -2.36
C THR A 109 -6.65 -4.53 -2.44
N PHE A 110 -6.93 -3.26 -2.76
CA PHE A 110 -8.27 -2.77 -3.02
C PHE A 110 -9.03 -3.61 -4.07
N ALA A 111 -8.40 -3.90 -5.21
CA ALA A 111 -9.04 -4.67 -6.28
C ALA A 111 -9.25 -6.14 -5.87
N VAL A 112 -8.27 -6.72 -5.16
CA VAL A 112 -8.39 -8.08 -4.61
C VAL A 112 -9.57 -8.18 -3.65
N GLU A 113 -9.70 -7.22 -2.73
CA GLU A 113 -10.79 -7.20 -1.76
C GLU A 113 -12.16 -7.03 -2.42
N LYS A 114 -12.27 -6.24 -3.47
CA LYS A 114 -13.52 -6.12 -4.25
C LYS A 114 -13.92 -7.46 -4.87
N GLY A 115 -12.98 -8.13 -5.54
CA GLY A 115 -13.23 -9.48 -6.09
C GLY A 115 -13.61 -10.50 -5.01
N TYR A 116 -12.93 -10.45 -3.87
CA TYR A 116 -13.21 -11.29 -2.71
C TYR A 116 -14.62 -11.06 -2.14
N ILE A 117 -15.03 -9.80 -1.92
CA ILE A 117 -16.35 -9.43 -1.38
C ILE A 117 -17.46 -9.93 -2.31
N GLU A 118 -17.30 -9.75 -3.61
CA GLU A 118 -18.26 -10.23 -4.61
C GLU A 118 -18.33 -11.77 -4.60
N GLY A 119 -17.19 -12.46 -4.61
CA GLY A 119 -17.13 -13.92 -4.54
C GLY A 119 -17.71 -14.47 -3.23
N ARG A 120 -17.47 -13.81 -2.11
CA ARG A 120 -18.00 -14.18 -0.79
C ARG A 120 -19.52 -14.23 -0.75
N SER A 121 -20.21 -13.43 -1.56
CA SER A 121 -21.67 -13.46 -1.63
C SER A 121 -22.22 -14.84 -2.04
N VAL A 122 -21.53 -15.52 -2.96
CA VAL A 122 -21.88 -16.87 -3.39
C VAL A 122 -21.58 -17.90 -2.30
N TYR A 123 -20.44 -17.80 -1.64
CA TYR A 123 -20.13 -18.66 -0.49
C TYR A 123 -21.16 -18.53 0.64
N ARG A 124 -21.63 -17.31 0.90
CA ARG A 124 -22.70 -17.03 1.87
C ARG A 124 -24.00 -17.68 1.45
N LEU A 125 -24.39 -17.56 0.19
CA LEU A 125 -25.60 -18.21 -0.36
C LEU A 125 -25.55 -19.72 -0.18
N LEU A 126 -24.37 -20.32 -0.28
CA LEU A 126 -24.17 -21.76 -0.12
C LEU A 126 -23.91 -22.19 1.34
N GLY A 127 -23.97 -21.29 2.31
CA GLY A 127 -23.71 -21.58 3.72
C GLY A 127 -22.26 -21.98 4.03
N ALA A 128 -21.31 -21.57 3.19
CA ALA A 128 -19.91 -21.99 3.24
C ALA A 128 -18.95 -20.79 3.37
N GLU A 129 -19.40 -19.67 3.91
CA GLU A 129 -18.64 -18.41 3.99
C GLU A 129 -17.28 -18.57 4.65
N GLN A 130 -17.16 -19.48 5.62
CA GLN A 130 -15.90 -19.79 6.29
C GLN A 130 -14.86 -20.45 5.37
N ASN A 131 -15.25 -20.96 4.22
CA ASN A 131 -14.36 -21.62 3.28
C ASN A 131 -13.65 -20.67 2.29
N LEU A 132 -14.02 -19.41 2.28
CA LEU A 132 -13.30 -18.39 1.54
C LEU A 132 -12.57 -17.45 2.51
N ARG A 133 -11.26 -17.23 2.30
CA ARG A 133 -10.45 -16.31 3.09
C ARG A 133 -9.48 -15.53 2.22
N ILE A 134 -9.17 -14.33 2.71
CA ILE A 134 -8.07 -13.53 2.23
C ILE A 134 -7.05 -13.42 3.37
N ASP A 135 -5.77 -13.59 3.05
CA ASP A 135 -4.66 -13.49 3.99
C ASP A 135 -3.57 -12.61 3.40
N TYR A 136 -2.97 -11.76 4.21
CA TYR A 136 -2.00 -10.78 3.75
C TYR A 136 -0.60 -11.13 4.25
N ARG A 137 0.36 -10.99 3.35
CA ARG A 137 1.79 -11.12 3.69
C ARG A 137 2.52 -9.81 3.51
N PRO A 138 3.59 -9.57 4.24
CA PRO A 138 4.49 -8.45 4.01
C PRO A 138 5.15 -8.52 2.63
N GLY A 139 5.47 -7.36 2.06
CA GLY A 139 6.23 -7.23 0.83
C GLY A 139 5.41 -7.06 -0.42
N GLY A 140 6.11 -6.97 -1.55
CA GLY A 140 5.53 -6.81 -2.89
C GLY A 140 5.27 -8.14 -3.59
N HIS A 141 5.03 -8.08 -4.91
CA HIS A 141 4.70 -9.26 -5.73
C HIS A 141 5.76 -10.35 -5.63
N SER A 142 7.00 -10.02 -5.91
CA SER A 142 8.15 -10.91 -5.75
C SER A 142 9.10 -10.28 -4.74
N SER A 143 8.78 -10.35 -3.47
CA SER A 143 9.77 -10.08 -2.44
C SER A 143 10.96 -11.01 -2.69
N GLY A 144 12.18 -10.49 -2.66
CA GLY A 144 13.39 -11.32 -2.64
C GLY A 144 13.26 -12.40 -1.56
N PRO A 145 14.22 -13.31 -1.39
CA PRO A 145 14.11 -14.29 -0.35
C PRO A 145 13.89 -13.56 0.98
N PRO A 146 12.72 -13.75 1.61
CA PRO A 146 12.46 -13.11 2.89
C PRO A 146 13.47 -13.59 3.90
N PRO A 147 13.79 -12.84 4.94
CA PRO A 147 14.45 -13.37 6.10
C PRO A 147 13.80 -14.72 6.44
N GLU A 148 14.60 -15.72 6.71
CA GLU A 148 14.16 -17.12 6.82
C GLU A 148 12.91 -17.30 7.69
N GLN A 149 12.81 -16.51 8.74
CA GLN A 149 11.67 -16.51 9.67
C GLN A 149 10.36 -16.08 9.01
N VAL A 150 10.36 -14.98 8.26
CA VAL A 150 9.14 -14.48 7.58
C VAL A 150 8.66 -15.45 6.51
N GLY A 151 9.59 -16.00 5.74
CA GLY A 151 9.26 -17.01 4.72
C GLY A 151 8.74 -18.33 5.30
N ARG A 152 9.11 -18.68 6.53
CA ARG A 152 8.56 -19.84 7.26
C ARG A 152 7.11 -19.60 7.65
N VAL A 153 6.82 -18.46 8.25
CA VAL A 153 5.45 -18.11 8.68
C VAL A 153 4.52 -18.08 7.46
N ASP A 154 4.92 -17.44 6.38
CA ASP A 154 4.16 -17.34 5.14
C ASP A 154 3.83 -18.72 4.54
N ARG A 155 4.82 -19.62 4.48
CA ARG A 155 4.60 -21.00 4.01
C ARG A 155 3.73 -21.81 4.97
N GLN A 156 3.94 -21.66 6.27
CA GLN A 156 3.19 -22.39 7.27
C GLN A 156 1.70 -22.06 7.20
N ARG A 157 1.33 -20.79 7.09
CA ARG A 157 -0.07 -20.38 6.94
C ARG A 157 -0.76 -21.04 5.75
N ASN A 158 -0.09 -21.16 4.59
CA ASN A 158 -0.65 -21.86 3.44
C ASN A 158 -0.85 -23.36 3.73
N LEU A 159 0.10 -24.00 4.41
CA LEU A 159 0.00 -25.40 4.80
C LEU A 159 -1.11 -25.63 5.83
N ASP A 160 -1.22 -24.76 6.82
CA ASP A 160 -2.25 -24.81 7.85
C ASP A 160 -3.65 -24.71 7.24
N TRP A 161 -3.84 -23.83 6.25
CA TRP A 161 -5.09 -23.74 5.50
C TRP A 161 -5.40 -25.03 4.73
N ILE A 162 -4.41 -25.58 4.04
CA ILE A 162 -4.56 -26.83 3.29
C ILE A 162 -4.89 -27.98 4.24
N ASP A 163 -4.15 -28.12 5.33
CA ASP A 163 -4.33 -29.20 6.28
C ASP A 163 -5.69 -29.13 6.99
N GLU A 164 -6.11 -27.93 7.38
CA GLU A 164 -7.46 -27.73 7.92
C GLU A 164 -8.53 -28.06 6.88
N SER A 165 -8.38 -27.61 5.64
CA SER A 165 -9.33 -27.88 4.55
C SER A 165 -9.45 -29.35 4.19
N LEU A 166 -8.40 -30.13 4.42
CA LEU A 166 -8.35 -31.57 4.19
C LEU A 166 -8.63 -32.40 5.46
N GLY A 167 -8.93 -31.75 6.59
CA GLY A 167 -9.19 -32.41 7.87
C GLY A 167 -7.96 -33.10 8.47
N ARG A 168 -6.75 -32.59 8.21
CA ARG A 168 -5.48 -33.23 8.62
C ARG A 168 -4.70 -32.49 9.68
N GLY A 169 -4.94 -31.20 9.86
CA GLY A 169 -4.13 -30.33 10.71
C GLY A 169 -4.73 -30.09 12.09
N LEU A 170 -3.98 -29.34 12.88
CA LEU A 170 -4.43 -28.76 14.16
C LEU A 170 -4.99 -27.33 13.97
N ALA A 171 -4.70 -26.72 12.84
CA ALA A 171 -5.21 -25.39 12.50
C ALA A 171 -6.74 -25.41 12.37
N LYS A 172 -7.36 -24.29 12.67
CA LYS A 172 -8.80 -24.07 12.60
C LYS A 172 -9.12 -22.90 11.68
N ARG A 173 -10.34 -22.86 11.14
CA ARG A 173 -10.82 -21.71 10.35
C ARG A 173 -10.71 -20.38 11.12
N SER A 174 -10.88 -20.42 12.44
CA SER A 174 -10.71 -19.24 13.32
C SER A 174 -9.29 -18.66 13.32
N ASP A 175 -8.28 -19.45 12.92
CA ASP A 175 -6.88 -18.98 12.86
C ASP A 175 -6.63 -18.09 11.62
N PHE A 176 -7.62 -18.01 10.74
CA PHE A 176 -7.65 -17.15 9.57
C PHE A 176 -8.77 -16.10 9.73
N PRO A 177 -8.56 -15.06 10.55
CA PRO A 177 -9.53 -13.99 10.72
C PRO A 177 -9.73 -13.25 9.41
N GLU A 178 -10.94 -12.76 9.21
CA GLU A 178 -11.26 -11.92 8.08
C GLU A 178 -10.97 -10.47 8.44
N GLU A 179 -9.89 -9.93 7.94
CA GLU A 179 -9.51 -8.54 8.10
C GLU A 179 -9.31 -7.92 6.73
N LEU A 180 -10.22 -7.02 6.33
CA LEU A 180 -10.08 -6.26 5.10
C LEU A 180 -9.38 -4.93 5.39
N ILE A 181 -8.49 -4.51 4.50
CA ILE A 181 -7.80 -3.23 4.61
C ILE A 181 -8.75 -2.07 4.31
N HIS A 182 -9.76 -2.30 3.45
CA HIS A 182 -10.67 -1.27 2.93
C HIS A 182 -12.10 -1.47 3.43
N ASP A 183 -12.27 -1.86 4.69
CA ASP A 183 -13.57 -2.09 5.33
C ASP A 183 -14.17 -0.84 6.00
N PHE A 184 -13.46 0.30 5.94
CA PHE A 184 -13.92 1.53 6.56
C PHE A 184 -15.14 2.09 5.83
N ASP A 185 -16.29 2.11 6.50
CA ASP A 185 -17.53 2.66 5.98
C ASP A 185 -17.51 4.20 6.09
N TRP A 186 -17.07 4.84 5.02
CA TRP A 186 -17.02 6.29 4.89
C TRP A 186 -18.41 6.95 4.98
N GLN A 187 -19.43 6.30 4.42
CA GLN A 187 -20.77 6.86 4.38
C GLN A 187 -21.38 6.87 5.78
N ALA A 188 -21.27 5.74 6.50
CA ALA A 188 -21.73 5.66 7.88
C ALA A 188 -20.92 6.59 8.79
N TRP A 189 -19.61 6.72 8.54
CA TRP A 189 -18.77 7.63 9.33
C TRP A 189 -19.18 9.08 9.10
N ASP A 190 -19.32 9.53 7.84
CA ASP A 190 -19.68 10.89 7.48
C ASP A 190 -21.09 11.24 7.98
N ALA A 191 -22.07 10.36 7.78
CA ALA A 191 -23.42 10.52 8.27
C ALA A 191 -23.53 10.73 9.81
N ASN A 192 -22.57 10.17 10.54
CA ASN A 192 -22.50 10.31 12.00
C ASN A 192 -21.66 11.52 12.46
N GLN A 193 -20.99 12.24 11.54
CA GLN A 193 -20.27 13.45 11.92
C GLN A 193 -21.25 14.61 12.11
N LYS A 194 -21.20 15.21 13.28
CA LYS A 194 -21.89 16.48 13.48
C LYS A 194 -21.03 17.59 12.91
N PRO A 195 -21.61 18.49 12.09
CA PRO A 195 -20.91 19.70 11.68
C PRO A 195 -20.32 20.39 12.91
N SER A 196 -19.09 20.87 12.80
CA SER A 196 -18.51 21.65 13.88
C SER A 196 -19.23 22.99 13.97
N ASP A 197 -19.79 23.31 15.14
CA ASP A 197 -20.35 24.65 15.41
C ASP A 197 -19.25 25.73 15.44
N LYS A 198 -17.98 25.32 15.41
CA LYS A 198 -16.84 26.22 15.40
C LYS A 198 -16.47 26.53 13.94
N THR A 199 -16.92 27.65 13.48
CA THR A 199 -16.40 28.26 12.25
C THR A 199 -15.11 29.02 12.57
N ILE A 200 -14.22 29.10 11.57
CA ILE A 200 -13.08 30.01 11.66
C ILE A 200 -13.48 31.35 11.05
N ASP A 201 -13.02 32.44 11.66
CA ASP A 201 -13.14 33.77 11.08
C ASP A 201 -12.50 33.79 9.67
N PRO A 202 -13.23 34.14 8.61
CA PRO A 202 -12.68 34.28 7.27
C PRO A 202 -11.47 35.21 7.16
N GLU A 203 -11.41 36.20 8.06
CA GLU A 203 -10.30 37.17 8.12
C GLU A 203 -9.14 36.72 9.03
N ALA A 204 -9.26 35.55 9.68
CA ALA A 204 -8.17 35.02 10.48
C ALA A 204 -6.89 34.84 9.64
N PRO A 205 -5.69 34.96 10.25
CA PRO A 205 -4.44 34.75 9.54
C PRO A 205 -4.41 33.44 8.76
N VAL A 206 -3.88 33.44 7.56
CA VAL A 206 -3.84 32.26 6.66
C VAL A 206 -3.33 31.00 7.37
N ARG A 207 -2.27 31.15 8.17
CA ARG A 207 -1.71 30.05 8.96
C ARG A 207 -2.74 29.41 9.91
N GLN A 208 -3.57 30.22 10.56
CA GLN A 208 -4.62 29.69 11.45
C GLN A 208 -5.73 28.97 10.67
N ARG A 209 -6.13 29.52 9.52
CA ARG A 209 -7.11 28.91 8.63
C ARG A 209 -6.62 27.56 8.08
N ILE A 210 -5.34 27.47 7.72
CA ILE A 210 -4.70 26.23 7.31
C ILE A 210 -4.76 25.20 8.46
N LEU A 211 -4.29 25.56 9.65
CA LEU A 211 -4.30 24.65 10.81
C LEU A 211 -5.70 24.20 11.17
N TRP A 212 -6.68 25.07 11.08
CA TRP A 212 -8.07 24.74 11.31
C TRP A 212 -8.59 23.71 10.28
N SER A 213 -8.29 23.92 8.98
CA SER A 213 -8.74 23.02 7.91
C SER A 213 -8.06 21.65 7.96
N LEU A 214 -6.84 21.57 8.44
CA LEU A 214 -6.11 20.30 8.60
C LEU A 214 -6.59 19.51 9.82
N GLY A 215 -7.14 20.20 10.81
CA GLY A 215 -7.49 19.60 12.10
C GLY A 215 -6.26 19.30 12.96
N GLN A 216 -6.49 18.68 14.11
CA GLN A 216 -5.44 18.36 15.09
C GLN A 216 -5.66 17.00 15.73
N ALA A 217 -4.56 16.30 16.00
CA ALA A 217 -4.59 15.16 16.91
C ALA A 217 -5.05 15.60 18.30
N THR A 218 -5.88 14.82 18.96
CA THR A 218 -6.21 15.05 20.36
C THR A 218 -5.00 14.74 21.25
N GLU A 219 -4.92 15.35 22.45
CA GLU A 219 -3.81 15.09 23.39
C GLU A 219 -3.71 13.59 23.76
N LYS A 220 -4.83 12.89 23.86
CA LYS A 220 -4.85 11.44 24.08
C LYS A 220 -4.23 10.65 22.91
N GLN A 221 -4.33 11.15 21.70
CA GLN A 221 -3.84 10.50 20.49
C GLN A 221 -2.35 10.74 20.25
N LYS A 222 -1.80 11.83 20.77
CA LYS A 222 -0.36 12.08 20.77
C LYS A 222 0.43 11.08 21.63
N ALA A 223 -0.22 10.49 22.62
CA ALA A 223 0.37 9.58 23.59
C ALA A 223 0.18 8.09 23.23
N VAL A 224 -0.63 7.76 22.22
CA VAL A 224 -0.79 6.38 21.75
C VAL A 224 0.38 6.06 20.86
N ASP A 225 1.28 5.19 21.31
CA ASP A 225 2.23 4.53 20.43
C ASP A 225 1.41 3.85 19.32
N GLN A 226 1.58 4.34 18.11
CA GLN A 226 0.91 3.73 16.95
C GLN A 226 1.38 2.28 16.87
N PRO A 227 0.48 1.29 16.77
CA PRO A 227 0.88 -0.08 16.69
C PRO A 227 1.87 -0.24 15.52
N GLU A 228 2.97 -0.92 15.76
CA GLU A 228 3.88 -1.30 14.69
C GLU A 228 3.16 -2.34 13.84
N PHE A 229 2.51 -1.89 12.75
CA PHE A 229 1.82 -2.79 11.82
C PHE A 229 2.78 -3.79 11.16
N PHE A 230 4.06 -3.42 11.06
CA PHE A 230 5.09 -4.28 10.50
C PHE A 230 6.35 -4.24 11.35
N THR A 231 6.89 -5.41 11.61
CA THR A 231 8.22 -5.55 12.21
C THR A 231 9.28 -4.91 11.29
N GLU A 232 10.46 -4.68 11.82
CA GLU A 232 11.57 -4.16 11.03
C GLU A 232 11.95 -5.09 9.87
N ALA A 233 11.91 -6.40 10.09
CA ALA A 233 12.18 -7.39 9.06
C ALA A 233 11.12 -7.34 7.95
N GLU A 234 9.85 -7.22 8.29
CA GLU A 234 8.76 -7.07 7.34
C GLU A 234 8.87 -5.75 6.57
N SER A 235 9.19 -4.65 7.25
CA SER A 235 9.42 -3.35 6.62
C SER A 235 10.57 -3.39 5.61
N ALA A 236 11.63 -4.16 5.90
CA ALA A 236 12.74 -4.34 4.97
C ALA A 236 12.34 -5.11 3.70
N LEU A 237 11.36 -6.02 3.77
CA LEU A 237 10.84 -6.74 2.61
C LEU A 237 10.03 -5.84 1.67
N MET A 238 9.41 -4.80 2.21
CA MET A 238 8.54 -3.89 1.47
C MET A 238 9.32 -2.77 0.77
N THR A 239 10.59 -2.57 1.12
CA THR A 239 11.49 -1.63 0.43
C THR A 239 12.27 -2.37 -0.65
N HIS A 240 11.95 -2.12 -1.91
CA HIS A 240 12.66 -2.71 -3.04
C HIS A 240 14.06 -2.11 -3.19
N ASP A 241 15.05 -2.78 -2.62
CA ASP A 241 16.47 -2.36 -2.67
C ASP A 241 17.19 -2.72 -3.98
N ARG A 242 16.48 -3.41 -4.89
CA ARG A 242 17.09 -3.99 -6.09
C ARG A 242 17.70 -2.99 -7.06
N TRP A 243 17.35 -1.72 -6.93
CA TRP A 243 17.65 -0.69 -7.91
C TRP A 243 18.39 0.52 -7.37
N THR A 244 18.96 0.42 -6.15
CA THR A 244 19.79 1.51 -5.65
C THR A 244 21.01 1.69 -6.56
N PRO A 245 21.21 2.87 -7.17
CA PRO A 245 22.32 3.10 -8.08
C PRO A 245 23.66 2.89 -7.41
N LYS A 246 24.68 2.46 -8.18
CA LYS A 246 26.03 2.29 -7.68
C LYS A 246 26.56 3.61 -7.11
N GLY A 247 27.02 3.60 -5.86
CA GLY A 247 27.54 4.77 -5.16
C GLY A 247 26.50 5.55 -4.35
N VAL A 248 25.21 5.26 -4.49
CA VAL A 248 24.18 5.74 -3.59
C VAL A 248 24.08 4.81 -2.40
N ARG A 249 24.09 5.37 -1.18
CA ARG A 249 23.83 4.67 0.07
C ARG A 249 22.39 4.89 0.48
N ARG A 250 21.79 3.87 1.08
CA ARG A 250 20.49 3.92 1.73
C ARG A 250 20.66 3.64 3.22
N VAL A 251 20.17 4.53 4.05
CA VAL A 251 20.17 4.36 5.51
C VAL A 251 18.74 4.45 6.02
N PRO A 252 18.21 3.40 6.68
CA PRO A 252 16.92 3.47 7.34
C PRO A 252 16.93 4.53 8.44
N ILE A 253 15.87 5.33 8.47
CA ILE A 253 15.68 6.40 9.47
C ILE A 253 14.29 6.28 10.11
N ARG A 254 14.17 6.83 11.31
CA ARG A 254 12.90 6.95 12.04
C ARG A 254 12.81 8.35 12.64
N PHE A 255 11.67 9.01 12.48
CA PHE A 255 11.45 10.36 12.98
C PHE A 255 9.99 10.58 13.43
N GLY A 256 9.73 11.69 14.09
CA GLY A 256 8.40 12.09 14.54
C GLY A 256 7.73 11.02 15.40
N GLN A 257 6.46 10.76 15.13
CA GLN A 257 5.66 9.74 15.82
C GLN A 257 5.91 8.32 15.23
N GLY A 258 7.17 7.93 15.10
CA GLY A 258 7.54 6.60 14.64
C GLY A 258 7.52 6.40 13.13
N VAL A 259 7.45 7.47 12.35
CA VAL A 259 7.51 7.37 10.89
C VAL A 259 8.82 6.74 10.44
N ARG A 260 8.72 5.65 9.70
CA ARG A 260 9.87 4.98 9.10
C ARG A 260 10.08 5.47 7.67
N GLY A 261 11.35 5.73 7.33
CA GLY A 261 11.76 6.14 6.01
C GLY A 261 13.18 5.74 5.71
N ASN A 262 13.70 6.23 4.61
CA ASN A 262 15.07 6.04 4.21
C ASN A 262 15.73 7.37 3.85
N LEU A 263 16.99 7.48 4.18
CA LEU A 263 17.88 8.54 3.72
C LEU A 263 18.76 7.98 2.60
N PHE A 264 18.66 8.58 1.42
CA PHE A 264 19.47 8.25 0.25
C PHE A 264 20.50 9.35 0.02
N PHE A 265 21.75 8.98 -0.18
CA PHE A 265 22.82 9.94 -0.44
C PHE A 265 24.03 9.29 -1.13
N ARG A 266 24.82 10.06 -1.81
CA ARG A 266 26.09 9.61 -2.38
C ARG A 266 27.19 9.70 -1.32
N GLY A 267 27.90 8.61 -1.08
CA GLY A 267 29.03 8.58 -0.13
C GLY A 267 30.25 9.39 -0.63
N GLY A 268 31.12 9.78 0.31
CA GLY A 268 32.42 10.40 -0.01
C GLY A 268 32.39 11.92 -0.23
N GLN A 269 31.32 12.62 0.15
CA GLN A 269 31.29 14.10 0.11
C GLN A 269 31.82 14.70 1.41
N ALA A 270 32.70 15.67 1.28
CA ALA A 270 33.33 16.37 2.43
C ALA A 270 32.50 17.57 2.92
N GLU A 271 31.54 18.04 2.15
CA GLU A 271 30.70 19.19 2.46
C GLU A 271 29.34 18.78 3.01
N LYS A 272 28.70 19.70 3.74
CA LYS A 272 27.32 19.53 4.21
C LYS A 272 26.36 19.38 3.03
N MET A 273 25.58 18.31 3.05
CA MET A 273 24.68 17.98 1.96
C MET A 273 23.35 18.74 2.07
N PRO A 274 22.88 19.40 0.99
CA PRO A 274 21.52 19.92 0.94
C PRO A 274 20.52 18.74 1.01
N VAL A 275 19.40 18.96 1.70
CA VAL A 275 18.40 17.93 1.94
C VAL A 275 17.18 18.15 1.08
N VAL A 276 16.68 17.11 0.44
CA VAL A 276 15.37 17.06 -0.21
C VAL A 276 14.50 16.05 0.49
N ILE A 277 13.33 16.46 0.95
CA ILE A 277 12.29 15.56 1.45
C ILE A 277 11.36 15.25 0.28
N TRP A 278 11.35 14.01 -0.18
CA TRP A 278 10.51 13.52 -1.27
C TRP A 278 9.14 13.12 -0.77
N LEU A 279 8.10 13.80 -1.25
CA LEU A 279 6.71 13.52 -0.96
C LEU A 279 6.05 12.94 -2.22
N HIS A 280 5.79 11.64 -2.18
CA HIS A 280 5.34 10.85 -3.32
C HIS A 280 3.91 11.17 -3.75
N PRO A 281 3.52 10.86 -5.00
CA PRO A 281 2.15 11.00 -5.49
C PRO A 281 1.20 10.01 -4.84
N LEU A 282 -0.05 10.01 -5.30
CA LEU A 282 -1.01 8.95 -5.00
C LEU A 282 -0.47 7.62 -5.57
N SER A 283 0.26 6.89 -4.76
CA SER A 283 0.84 5.60 -5.13
C SER A 283 0.51 4.55 -4.09
N TYR A 284 -0.74 4.22 -4.06
CA TYR A 284 -1.49 3.51 -3.05
C TYR A 284 -0.71 2.36 -2.36
N HIS A 285 -0.29 1.35 -3.11
CA HIS A 285 0.42 0.19 -2.57
C HIS A 285 1.95 0.37 -2.52
N SER A 286 2.51 1.22 -3.35
CA SER A 286 3.96 1.37 -3.47
C SER A 286 4.55 2.43 -2.54
N GLY A 287 3.72 3.38 -2.06
CA GLY A 287 4.20 4.50 -1.27
C GLY A 287 5.21 5.35 -2.05
N TYR A 288 6.34 5.67 -1.44
CA TYR A 288 7.39 6.42 -2.12
C TYR A 288 8.20 5.56 -3.11
N ASN A 289 8.13 4.22 -2.99
CA ASN A 289 8.75 3.33 -3.96
C ASN A 289 7.98 3.37 -5.28
N GLU A 290 8.68 3.24 -6.39
CA GLU A 290 8.02 3.10 -7.68
C GLU A 290 7.43 1.70 -7.83
N GLY A 291 6.28 1.64 -8.51
CA GLY A 291 5.53 0.39 -8.68
C GLY A 291 6.28 -0.67 -9.49
N TYR A 292 5.81 -1.89 -9.38
CA TYR A 292 6.29 -3.04 -10.16
C TYR A 292 6.26 -2.72 -11.67
N GLY A 293 7.39 -2.93 -12.33
CA GLY A 293 7.53 -2.74 -13.79
C GLY A 293 7.95 -1.34 -14.23
N VAL A 294 8.04 -0.36 -13.35
CA VAL A 294 8.69 0.92 -13.68
C VAL A 294 10.18 0.66 -13.89
N GLN A 295 10.64 0.92 -15.13
CA GLN A 295 12.05 0.83 -15.45
C GLN A 295 12.70 2.20 -15.38
N GLY A 296 13.81 2.30 -14.67
CA GLY A 296 14.59 3.52 -14.62
C GLY A 296 14.98 3.94 -13.19
N THR A 297 15.68 5.04 -13.12
CA THR A 297 16.14 5.61 -11.87
C THR A 297 15.05 6.51 -11.28
N THR A 298 14.64 6.24 -10.06
CA THR A 298 13.62 7.02 -9.35
C THR A 298 14.06 8.47 -9.08
N VAL A 299 13.11 9.35 -8.81
CA VAL A 299 13.38 10.78 -8.50
C VAL A 299 14.36 10.90 -7.33
N TYR A 300 14.13 10.18 -6.24
CA TYR A 300 14.98 10.26 -5.05
C TYR A 300 16.40 9.70 -5.29
N HIS A 301 16.55 8.67 -6.12
CA HIS A 301 17.87 8.18 -6.52
C HIS A 301 18.61 9.20 -7.41
N ARG A 302 17.91 9.82 -8.38
CA ARG A 302 18.49 10.87 -9.23
C ARG A 302 18.98 12.04 -8.43
N LEU A 303 18.22 12.49 -7.45
CA LEU A 303 18.64 13.55 -6.56
C LEU A 303 19.86 13.15 -5.73
N ALA A 304 19.88 11.92 -5.19
CA ALA A 304 21.02 11.43 -4.43
C ALA A 304 22.29 11.33 -5.27
N GLU A 305 22.19 10.87 -6.53
CA GLU A 305 23.30 10.87 -7.49
C GLU A 305 23.86 12.26 -7.76
N ASN A 306 23.01 13.29 -7.69
CA ASN A 306 23.37 14.69 -7.92
C ASN A 306 23.74 15.45 -6.64
N GLY A 307 24.07 14.78 -5.55
CA GLY A 307 24.68 15.37 -4.36
C GLY A 307 23.69 15.88 -3.31
N PHE A 308 22.42 15.49 -3.39
CA PHE A 308 21.46 15.73 -2.32
C PHE A 308 21.41 14.55 -1.34
N ALA A 309 21.16 14.85 -0.08
CA ALA A 309 20.64 13.86 0.87
C ALA A 309 19.12 13.84 0.74
N VAL A 310 18.53 12.69 0.45
CA VAL A 310 17.07 12.60 0.16
C VAL A 310 16.38 11.77 1.22
N ILE A 311 15.44 12.38 1.92
CA ILE A 311 14.53 11.70 2.85
C ILE A 311 13.31 11.25 2.06
N ALA A 312 13.04 9.95 2.03
CA ALA A 312 11.86 9.37 1.40
C ALA A 312 11.15 8.43 2.38
N TYR A 313 9.84 8.56 2.48
CA TYR A 313 9.00 7.79 3.38
C TYR A 313 7.58 7.68 2.84
N ASP A 314 6.82 6.71 3.32
CA ASP A 314 5.42 6.54 2.95
C ASP A 314 4.53 7.52 3.72
N GLN A 315 3.74 8.29 2.99
CA GLN A 315 2.72 9.15 3.60
C GLN A 315 1.59 8.29 4.21
N CYS A 316 0.88 8.82 5.20
CA CYS A 316 -0.20 8.12 5.89
C CYS A 316 -1.24 7.56 4.90
N GLY A 317 -1.47 6.26 4.96
CA GLY A 317 -2.41 5.53 4.09
C GLY A 317 -1.83 5.03 2.78
N PHE A 318 -0.50 5.06 2.62
CA PHE A 318 0.19 4.54 1.45
C PHE A 318 1.32 3.60 1.85
N GLY A 319 1.68 2.69 0.95
CA GLY A 319 2.79 1.79 1.13
C GLY A 319 2.76 1.01 2.44
N LEU A 320 3.79 1.11 3.23
CA LEU A 320 3.90 0.51 4.57
C LEU A 320 2.85 1.01 5.57
N ARG A 321 2.23 2.17 5.29
CA ARG A 321 1.28 2.83 6.18
C ARG A 321 -0.17 2.68 5.73
N LEU A 322 -0.47 1.71 4.85
CA LEU A 322 -1.84 1.39 4.41
C LEU A 322 -2.77 1.13 5.58
N LEU A 323 -2.35 0.29 6.53
CA LEU A 323 -3.16 -0.07 7.70
C LEU A 323 -3.39 1.13 8.63
N GLU A 324 -2.42 2.02 8.79
CA GLU A 324 -2.61 3.28 9.50
C GLU A 324 -3.71 4.13 8.81
N GLY A 325 -3.70 4.14 7.48
CA GLY A 325 -4.74 4.84 6.71
C GLY A 325 -6.12 4.22 6.85
N ARG A 326 -6.21 2.88 6.95
CA ARG A 326 -7.47 2.15 7.18
C ARG A 326 -8.17 2.65 8.45
N ASP A 327 -7.44 2.66 9.54
CA ASP A 327 -8.00 2.95 10.85
C ASP A 327 -7.88 4.42 11.26
N PHE A 328 -7.31 5.26 10.40
CA PHE A 328 -6.94 6.64 10.74
C PHE A 328 -8.07 7.42 11.39
N TYR A 329 -9.26 7.46 10.80
CA TYR A 329 -10.38 8.24 11.31
C TYR A 329 -11.07 7.61 12.51
N ARG A 330 -10.93 6.31 12.74
CA ARG A 330 -11.37 5.66 13.98
C ARG A 330 -10.62 6.21 15.19
N TYR A 331 -9.31 6.47 15.01
CA TYR A 331 -8.45 6.98 16.08
C TYR A 331 -8.31 8.50 16.06
N ASN A 332 -8.47 9.14 14.90
CA ASN A 332 -8.24 10.57 14.72
C ASN A 332 -9.45 11.31 14.10
N PRO A 333 -10.63 11.30 14.75
CA PRO A 333 -11.87 11.83 14.15
C PRO A 333 -11.86 13.35 13.91
N ARG A 334 -10.90 14.08 14.49
CA ARG A 334 -10.76 15.54 14.37
C ARG A 334 -9.50 15.96 13.62
N TRP A 335 -8.83 15.02 12.99
CA TRP A 335 -7.61 15.28 12.25
C TRP A 335 -7.75 14.73 10.82
N SER A 336 -7.45 15.53 9.83
CA SER A 336 -7.47 15.04 8.45
C SER A 336 -6.22 14.20 8.15
N ARG A 337 -6.33 13.23 7.23
CA ARG A 337 -5.15 12.49 6.74
C ARG A 337 -4.11 13.45 6.13
N LEU A 338 -4.56 14.50 5.43
CA LEU A 338 -3.66 15.54 4.95
C LEU A 338 -2.96 16.25 6.11
N GLY A 339 -3.67 16.53 7.20
CA GLY A 339 -3.08 17.11 8.41
C GLY A 339 -2.00 16.21 9.01
N ARG A 340 -2.22 14.90 9.02
CA ARG A 340 -1.21 13.91 9.43
C ARG A 340 0.00 13.93 8.50
N MET A 341 -0.20 13.93 7.18
CA MET A 341 0.89 14.00 6.20
C MET A 341 1.73 15.26 6.36
N VAL A 342 1.09 16.39 6.60
CA VAL A 342 1.77 17.68 6.86
C VAL A 342 2.56 17.62 8.17
N ALA A 343 2.02 17.03 9.24
CA ALA A 343 2.74 16.85 10.50
C ALA A 343 3.98 15.96 10.30
N ASP A 344 3.84 14.84 9.61
CA ASP A 344 4.96 13.94 9.29
C ASP A 344 6.05 14.63 8.45
N ALA A 345 5.66 15.45 7.49
CA ALA A 345 6.62 16.23 6.68
C ALA A 345 7.38 17.25 7.54
N ARG A 346 6.73 17.91 8.50
CA ARG A 346 7.38 18.79 9.46
C ARG A 346 8.32 18.05 10.41
N ASP A 347 7.97 16.82 10.79
CA ASP A 347 8.85 15.96 11.57
C ASP A 347 10.08 15.53 10.77
N ALA A 348 9.92 15.27 9.45
CA ALA A 348 11.06 15.04 8.56
C ALA A 348 11.96 16.29 8.43
N VAL A 349 11.38 17.49 8.42
CA VAL A 349 12.16 18.76 8.51
C VAL A 349 12.92 18.83 9.84
N SER A 350 12.29 18.47 10.95
CA SER A 350 12.95 18.44 12.26
C SER A 350 14.09 17.42 12.32
N PHE A 351 13.95 16.29 11.64
CA PHE A 351 15.05 15.34 11.48
C PHE A 351 16.23 15.98 10.71
N ALA A 352 15.95 16.64 9.60
CA ALA A 352 16.98 17.25 8.76
C ALA A 352 17.69 18.44 9.41
N VAL A 353 16.94 19.28 10.15
CA VAL A 353 17.45 20.55 10.71
C VAL A 353 18.03 20.37 12.12
N GLU A 354 17.38 19.53 12.95
CA GLU A 354 17.64 19.45 14.39
C GLU A 354 18.17 18.08 14.82
N GLY A 355 18.29 17.12 13.89
CA GLY A 355 18.70 15.76 14.19
C GLY A 355 17.68 14.99 15.05
N LYS A 356 16.41 15.41 15.07
CA LYS A 356 15.34 14.78 15.86
C LYS A 356 14.87 13.48 15.22
N GLY A 357 15.51 12.38 15.56
CA GLY A 357 15.20 11.06 15.06
C GLY A 357 16.34 10.08 15.26
N VAL A 358 16.23 8.93 14.64
CA VAL A 358 17.23 7.86 14.70
C VAL A 358 17.62 7.44 13.30
N ALA A 359 18.90 7.31 13.04
CA ALA A 359 19.45 6.67 11.85
C ALA A 359 20.15 5.36 12.24
N LYS A 360 19.95 4.30 11.46
CA LYS A 360 20.52 2.96 11.77
C LYS A 360 21.99 2.78 11.36
N ALA A 361 22.54 3.78 10.69
CA ALA A 361 23.96 3.81 10.33
C ALA A 361 24.40 5.26 10.29
N GLU A 362 25.69 5.46 10.14
CA GLU A 362 26.28 6.79 9.95
C GLU A 362 25.70 7.48 8.71
N ILE A 363 25.21 8.71 8.89
CA ILE A 363 24.68 9.58 7.86
C ILE A 363 25.62 10.74 7.57
N PRO A 364 25.52 11.38 6.40
CA PRO A 364 26.33 12.56 6.08
C PRO A 364 25.94 13.75 6.95
N ASP A 365 26.82 14.74 7.01
CA ASP A 365 26.48 16.03 7.63
C ASP A 365 25.42 16.75 6.77
N LEU A 366 24.24 16.96 7.34
CA LEU A 366 23.11 17.59 6.65
C LEU A 366 23.17 19.11 6.78
N ASP A 367 22.89 19.83 5.70
CA ASP A 367 22.82 21.28 5.74
C ASP A 367 21.44 21.77 6.19
N ALA A 368 21.34 22.11 7.46
CA ALA A 368 20.11 22.60 8.07
C ALA A 368 19.55 23.89 7.44
N LYS A 369 20.35 24.62 6.65
CA LYS A 369 19.91 25.85 5.95
C LYS A 369 19.45 25.58 4.52
N ARG A 370 19.69 24.39 3.99
CA ARG A 370 19.33 23.97 2.62
C ARG A 370 18.42 22.75 2.65
N VAL A 371 17.27 22.89 3.32
CA VAL A 371 16.23 21.82 3.38
C VAL A 371 15.08 22.21 2.46
N PHE A 372 14.76 21.35 1.51
CA PHE A 372 13.74 21.55 0.48
C PHE A 372 12.69 20.46 0.54
N LEU A 373 11.46 20.81 0.14
CA LEU A 373 10.42 19.82 -0.17
C LEU A 373 10.29 19.65 -1.68
N LEU A 374 10.14 18.43 -2.11
CA LEU A 374 9.77 18.08 -3.48
C LEU A 374 8.54 17.19 -3.44
N GLY A 375 7.43 17.65 -4.00
CA GLY A 375 6.18 16.92 -4.00
C GLY A 375 5.58 16.76 -5.39
N TYR A 376 4.95 15.61 -5.63
CA TYR A 376 4.19 15.34 -6.84
C TYR A 376 2.76 14.93 -6.49
N SER A 377 1.74 15.47 -7.18
CA SER A 377 0.33 15.16 -6.95
C SER A 377 -0.08 15.35 -5.48
N THR A 378 -0.53 14.33 -4.77
CA THR A 378 -0.83 14.37 -3.32
C THR A 378 0.36 14.87 -2.49
N GLY A 379 1.57 14.46 -2.85
CA GLY A 379 2.79 14.94 -2.21
C GLY A 379 3.03 16.43 -2.44
N ALA A 380 2.64 16.98 -3.59
CA ALA A 380 2.74 18.42 -3.84
C ALA A 380 1.78 19.22 -2.96
N LEU A 381 0.57 18.70 -2.74
CA LEU A 381 -0.38 19.31 -1.80
C LEU A 381 0.18 19.32 -0.37
N THR A 382 0.70 18.18 0.09
CA THR A 382 1.37 18.07 1.39
C THR A 382 2.54 19.06 1.50
N ALA A 383 3.38 19.19 0.44
CA ALA A 383 4.50 20.10 0.41
C ALA A 383 4.09 21.57 0.54
N LEU A 384 3.04 21.99 -0.16
CA LEU A 384 2.52 23.36 -0.10
C LEU A 384 2.05 23.72 1.31
N TYR A 385 1.22 22.88 1.92
CA TYR A 385 0.75 23.11 3.28
C TYR A 385 1.87 23.08 4.31
N THR A 386 2.84 22.18 4.14
CA THR A 386 4.01 22.14 5.02
C THR A 386 4.85 23.41 4.90
N CYS A 387 5.12 23.86 3.69
CA CYS A 387 5.89 25.10 3.45
C CYS A 387 5.21 26.34 4.05
N ALA A 388 3.88 26.41 3.97
CA ALA A 388 3.12 27.49 4.60
C ALA A 388 3.15 27.48 6.14
N LEU A 389 3.51 26.35 6.74
CA LEU A 389 3.51 26.14 8.18
C LEU A 389 4.91 26.00 8.80
N ASP A 390 5.97 25.88 8.00
CA ASP A 390 7.33 25.63 8.48
C ASP A 390 8.36 26.57 7.83
N GLU A 391 8.80 27.55 8.57
CA GLU A 391 9.72 28.61 8.12
C GLU A 391 11.18 28.13 8.00
N ARG A 392 11.51 26.92 8.44
CA ARG A 392 12.86 26.33 8.36
C ARG A 392 13.22 25.84 6.95
N LEU A 393 12.24 25.76 6.07
CA LEU A 393 12.43 25.31 4.69
C LEU A 393 13.07 26.39 3.84
N ALA A 394 14.09 26.02 3.08
CA ALA A 394 14.74 26.90 2.10
C ALA A 394 13.91 27.05 0.81
N GLY A 395 13.05 26.10 0.49
CA GLY A 395 12.17 26.17 -0.67
C GLY A 395 11.33 24.91 -0.88
N VAL A 396 10.40 25.00 -1.84
CA VAL A 396 9.49 23.94 -2.21
C VAL A 396 9.35 23.86 -3.72
N ALA A 397 9.32 22.63 -4.26
CA ALA A 397 8.97 22.37 -5.64
C ALA A 397 7.75 21.44 -5.68
N CYS A 398 6.72 21.85 -6.40
CA CYS A 398 5.44 21.14 -6.47
C CYS A 398 5.06 20.88 -7.92
N PHE A 399 4.74 19.61 -8.21
CA PHE A 399 4.34 19.15 -9.54
C PHE A 399 2.94 18.56 -9.52
N SER A 400 2.06 19.04 -10.40
CA SER A 400 0.72 18.45 -10.67
C SER A 400 -0.13 18.19 -9.42
N GLY A 401 -0.09 19.04 -8.42
CA GLY A 401 -0.73 18.77 -7.12
C GLY A 401 -1.62 19.88 -6.60
N TRP A 402 -1.84 20.93 -7.37
CA TRP A 402 -2.64 22.05 -6.87
C TRP A 402 -3.82 22.34 -7.78
N THR A 403 -5.00 22.26 -7.19
CA THR A 403 -6.24 22.81 -7.75
C THR A 403 -7.06 23.38 -6.60
N PRO A 404 -7.74 24.52 -6.78
CA PRO A 404 -8.66 25.02 -5.76
C PRO A 404 -9.75 23.98 -5.48
N LEU A 405 -9.98 23.63 -4.21
CA LEU A 405 -11.03 22.65 -3.84
C LEU A 405 -12.41 23.04 -4.37
N ARG A 406 -12.66 24.35 -4.50
CA ARG A 406 -13.90 24.90 -5.10
C ARG A 406 -14.11 24.41 -6.53
N ASP A 407 -13.05 24.26 -7.30
CA ASP A 407 -13.12 23.87 -8.70
C ASP A 407 -13.05 22.33 -8.86
N ALA A 408 -12.40 21.65 -7.94
CA ALA A 408 -12.35 20.19 -7.92
C ALA A 408 -13.75 19.57 -7.70
N SER A 409 -14.59 20.20 -6.88
CA SER A 409 -15.97 19.73 -6.63
C SER A 409 -16.93 19.89 -7.81
N ARG A 410 -16.54 20.60 -8.88
CA ARG A 410 -17.33 20.80 -10.11
C ARG A 410 -16.91 19.87 -11.24
N ALA A 411 -15.84 19.11 -11.06
CA ALA A 411 -15.29 18.22 -12.08
C ALA A 411 -15.63 16.74 -11.85
N VAL A 412 -16.51 16.44 -10.87
CA VAL A 412 -17.00 15.07 -10.56
C VAL A 412 -18.46 14.97 -10.95
#